data_211163041b3275e5caf870bdd4a47989
#
_entry.id   211163041b3275e5caf870bdd4a47989
#
_cell.length_a   1.000
_cell.length_b   1.000
_cell.length_c   1.000
_cell.angle_alpha   90.00
_cell.angle_beta   90.00
_cell.angle_gamma   90.00
#
_symmetry.space_group_name_H-M   'P 1'
#
loop_
_entity.id
_entity.type
_entity.pdbx_description
1 polymer ?
#
loop_
_entity_poly.entity_id
_entity_poly.type
_entity_poly.pdbx_seq_one_letter_code
_entity_poly.pdbx_strand_id
1 'polypeptide(L)'
;MDLNAVLRLAPGTLRCWQKIDKGWSGEEKYYIETDAGKFLLRLADRPQQDAFDAIRCAAQTGIRMSRPIACGSCEAGEYLLLTWVDGEDAESVLPTLPRETQYQLGRQAGQILRKLHGIPAPDDAQPWETRFNAKIDRKLATYAACPLKYDNDKPVLAYLEANRHLLVGRPQSFHHGDYHCGNLVIAGECIGVIDFNRRDHGDPWEEFNRIVWDVAVSPDFAAGRVDGYFDDAVPETFWPLLALYIASNTLSSLPWAIPFGDDEIDTMRRQMADVMDWYDEFREVVPRWYRERKK
;
A
#
# COMPACT_ATOMS: atom_id res chain seq x y z
N MET A 1 0.45 -33.16 0.87
CA MET A 1 1.37 -32.15 0.26
C MET A 1 2.79 -32.49 0.70
N ASP A 2 3.66 -32.80 -0.24
CA ASP A 2 5.11 -32.90 0.07
C ASP A 2 5.72 -31.47 0.08
N LEU A 3 5.76 -30.87 1.25
CA LEU A 3 6.34 -29.53 1.44
C LEU A 3 7.80 -29.47 0.96
N ASN A 4 8.56 -30.54 1.11
CA ASN A 4 9.94 -30.59 0.65
C ASN A 4 10.06 -30.51 -0.88
N ALA A 5 9.11 -31.08 -1.63
CA ALA A 5 9.08 -30.90 -3.10
C ALA A 5 8.82 -29.45 -3.49
N VAL A 6 7.93 -28.77 -2.77
CA VAL A 6 7.57 -27.37 -3.01
C VAL A 6 8.73 -26.42 -2.65
N LEU A 7 9.43 -26.65 -1.54
CA LEU A 7 10.58 -25.85 -1.13
C LEU A 7 11.77 -25.94 -2.10
N ARG A 8 11.88 -27.06 -2.83
CA ARG A 8 12.91 -27.28 -3.89
C ARG A 8 12.67 -26.45 -5.15
N LEU A 9 11.56 -25.70 -5.26
CA LEU A 9 11.38 -24.72 -6.34
C LEU A 9 12.38 -23.56 -6.25
N ALA A 10 12.90 -23.28 -5.05
CA ALA A 10 13.96 -22.28 -4.88
C ALA A 10 15.30 -22.82 -5.43
N PRO A 11 16.08 -21.99 -6.14
CA PRO A 11 17.39 -22.39 -6.67
C PRO A 11 18.36 -22.78 -5.55
N GLY A 12 19.21 -23.77 -5.82
CA GLY A 12 20.30 -24.21 -4.93
C GLY A 12 19.90 -25.25 -3.90
N THR A 13 20.81 -25.50 -2.96
CA THR A 13 20.62 -26.48 -1.88
C THR A 13 19.97 -25.84 -0.68
N LEU A 14 18.84 -26.38 -0.24
CA LEU A 14 18.08 -25.87 0.91
C LEU A 14 18.96 -25.88 2.18
N ARG A 15 19.04 -24.74 2.86
CA ARG A 15 19.68 -24.59 4.19
C ARG A 15 18.65 -24.53 5.31
N CYS A 16 17.69 -23.60 5.18
CA CYS A 16 16.58 -23.48 6.12
C CYS A 16 15.34 -22.91 5.45
N TRP A 17 14.20 -23.02 6.11
CA TRP A 17 12.95 -22.40 5.72
C TRP A 17 12.10 -22.07 6.94
N GLN A 18 11.17 -21.12 6.77
CA GLN A 18 10.21 -20.73 7.79
C GLN A 18 8.88 -20.34 7.13
N LYS A 19 7.76 -20.82 7.69
CA LYS A 19 6.44 -20.31 7.31
C LYS A 19 6.26 -18.90 7.85
N ILE A 20 5.68 -18.02 7.03
CA ILE A 20 5.37 -16.63 7.40
C ILE A 20 3.88 -16.53 7.63
N ASP A 21 3.48 -16.35 8.88
CA ASP A 21 2.07 -16.23 9.26
C ASP A 21 1.57 -14.75 9.24
N LYS A 22 2.43 -13.80 8.84
CA LYS A 22 2.09 -12.37 8.76
C LYS A 22 1.34 -12.05 7.46
N GLY A 23 0.24 -11.30 7.57
CA GLY A 23 -0.52 -10.75 6.43
C GLY A 23 -1.95 -11.28 6.33
N TRP A 24 -2.76 -10.56 5.55
CA TRP A 24 -4.22 -10.75 5.41
C TRP A 24 -4.61 -11.52 4.13
N SER A 25 -3.63 -11.94 3.32
CA SER A 25 -3.90 -12.76 2.13
C SER A 25 -4.10 -14.22 2.56
N GLY A 26 -5.08 -14.90 1.98
CA GLY A 26 -5.27 -16.34 2.19
C GLY A 26 -4.15 -17.23 1.58
N GLU A 27 -3.04 -16.63 1.15
CA GLU A 27 -1.91 -17.33 0.55
C GLU A 27 -0.92 -17.80 1.62
N GLU A 28 -0.39 -19.00 1.44
CA GLU A 28 0.72 -19.48 2.26
C GLU A 28 2.03 -18.85 1.79
N LYS A 29 2.84 -18.38 2.73
CA LYS A 29 4.12 -17.72 2.46
C LYS A 29 5.25 -18.44 3.19
N TYR A 30 6.39 -18.65 2.50
CA TYR A 30 7.56 -19.30 3.07
C TYR A 30 8.83 -18.49 2.77
N TYR A 31 9.58 -18.17 3.81
CA TYR A 31 10.97 -17.77 3.68
C TYR A 31 11.79 -19.03 3.39
N ILE A 32 12.70 -18.96 2.42
CA ILE A 32 13.58 -20.07 2.04
C ILE A 32 15.01 -19.52 1.91
N GLU A 33 15.95 -20.17 2.57
CA GLU A 33 17.37 -19.89 2.40
C GLU A 33 18.08 -21.10 1.79
N THR A 34 18.86 -20.86 0.74
CA THR A 34 19.67 -21.86 0.04
C THR A 34 21.12 -21.38 -0.06
N ASP A 35 22.01 -22.16 -0.63
CA ASP A 35 23.36 -21.74 -0.99
C ASP A 35 23.39 -20.74 -2.16
N ALA A 36 22.28 -20.61 -2.91
CA ALA A 36 22.14 -19.63 -3.99
C ALA A 36 21.52 -18.29 -3.54
N GLY A 37 20.97 -18.20 -2.31
CA GLY A 37 20.38 -16.98 -1.77
C GLY A 37 19.14 -17.19 -0.92
N LYS A 38 18.40 -16.08 -0.72
CA LYS A 38 17.18 -16.02 0.08
C LYS A 38 15.98 -15.73 -0.81
N PHE A 39 14.88 -16.42 -0.57
CA PHE A 39 13.69 -16.38 -1.40
C PHE A 39 12.42 -16.27 -0.57
N LEU A 40 11.38 -15.74 -1.19
CA LEU A 40 9.99 -15.78 -0.75
C LEU A 40 9.22 -16.68 -1.71
N LEU A 41 8.70 -17.80 -1.22
CA LEU A 41 7.76 -18.63 -1.94
C LEU A 41 6.34 -18.32 -1.46
N ARG A 42 5.45 -18.10 -2.41
CA ARG A 42 4.01 -17.90 -2.16
C ARG A 42 3.23 -18.98 -2.87
N LEU A 43 2.25 -19.55 -2.16
CA LEU A 43 1.33 -20.54 -2.69
C LEU A 43 -0.08 -19.96 -2.69
N ALA A 44 -0.77 -20.10 -3.81
CA ALA A 44 -2.10 -19.56 -4.05
C ALA A 44 -3.00 -20.58 -4.74
N ASP A 45 -4.29 -20.34 -4.73
CA ASP A 45 -5.32 -21.12 -5.42
C ASP A 45 -5.59 -20.68 -6.87
N ARG A 46 -4.89 -19.63 -7.32
CA ARG A 46 -5.06 -19.00 -8.64
C ARG A 46 -3.74 -18.83 -9.38
N PRO A 47 -3.75 -18.82 -10.73
CA PRO A 47 -2.56 -18.59 -11.53
C PRO A 47 -1.81 -17.31 -11.14
N GLN A 48 -0.48 -17.41 -11.12
CA GLN A 48 0.40 -16.32 -10.67
C GLN A 48 1.12 -15.60 -11.82
N GLN A 49 0.82 -15.92 -13.07
CA GLN A 49 1.50 -15.34 -14.24
C GLN A 49 1.35 -13.81 -14.30
N ASP A 50 0.13 -13.27 -14.10
CA ASP A 50 -0.11 -11.83 -14.10
C ASP A 50 0.66 -11.12 -12.98
N ALA A 51 0.79 -11.78 -11.81
CA ALA A 51 1.59 -11.28 -10.69
C ALA A 51 3.07 -11.25 -11.07
N PHE A 52 3.58 -12.32 -11.64
CA PHE A 52 4.95 -12.44 -12.09
C PHE A 52 5.30 -11.35 -13.11
N ASP A 53 4.47 -11.16 -14.13
CA ASP A 53 4.73 -10.20 -15.20
C ASP A 53 4.68 -8.75 -14.69
N ALA A 54 3.71 -8.40 -13.85
CA ALA A 54 3.60 -7.08 -13.26
C ALA A 54 4.79 -6.74 -12.33
N ILE A 55 5.20 -7.69 -11.46
CA ILE A 55 6.36 -7.50 -10.58
C ILE A 55 7.65 -7.42 -11.41
N ARG A 56 7.76 -8.19 -12.50
CA ARG A 56 8.89 -8.12 -13.43
C ARG A 56 8.98 -6.73 -14.10
N CYS A 57 7.85 -6.15 -14.49
CA CYS A 57 7.79 -4.79 -15.02
C CYS A 57 8.23 -3.78 -13.96
N ALA A 58 7.69 -3.85 -12.73
CA ALA A 58 8.08 -2.98 -11.63
C ALA A 58 9.60 -3.07 -11.32
N ALA A 59 10.19 -4.26 -11.40
CA ALA A 59 11.61 -4.48 -11.14
C ALA A 59 12.53 -3.77 -12.15
N GLN A 60 12.05 -3.44 -13.36
CA GLN A 60 12.78 -2.68 -14.36
C GLN A 60 13.04 -1.22 -13.97
N THR A 61 12.27 -0.69 -13.01
CA THR A 61 12.47 0.67 -12.48
C THR A 61 13.77 0.81 -11.66
N GLY A 62 14.42 -0.31 -11.34
CA GLY A 62 15.68 -0.35 -10.59
C GLY A 62 15.53 -0.09 -9.09
N ILE A 63 14.32 -0.01 -8.56
CA ILE A 63 14.07 0.10 -7.11
C ILE A 63 14.50 -1.19 -6.39
N ARG A 64 14.78 -1.07 -5.10
CA ARG A 64 15.03 -2.23 -4.23
C ARG A 64 13.70 -2.87 -3.86
N MET A 65 13.46 -4.09 -4.37
CA MET A 65 12.20 -4.80 -4.20
C MET A 65 12.37 -6.31 -4.38
N SER A 66 11.38 -7.09 -3.97
CA SER A 66 11.28 -8.51 -4.32
C SER A 66 11.19 -8.68 -5.83
N ARG A 67 12.09 -9.47 -6.41
CA ARG A 67 12.17 -9.73 -7.86
C ARG A 67 11.61 -11.11 -8.20
N PRO A 68 10.84 -11.27 -9.28
CA PRO A 68 10.26 -12.54 -9.65
C PRO A 68 11.35 -13.47 -10.22
N ILE A 69 11.35 -14.72 -9.76
CA ILE A 69 12.26 -15.79 -10.18
C ILE A 69 11.55 -16.78 -11.07
N ALA A 70 10.41 -17.32 -10.57
CA ALA A 70 9.60 -18.28 -11.28
C ALA A 70 8.14 -18.26 -10.80
N CYS A 71 7.23 -18.70 -11.63
CA CYS A 71 5.85 -19.01 -11.25
C CYS A 71 5.38 -20.24 -12.02
N GLY A 72 4.32 -20.88 -11.54
CA GLY A 72 3.75 -22.08 -12.17
C GLY A 72 2.88 -22.87 -11.21
N SER A 73 2.56 -24.10 -11.58
CA SER A 73 1.74 -25.02 -10.81
C SER A 73 2.61 -26.08 -10.12
N CYS A 74 2.21 -26.47 -8.93
CA CYS A 74 2.81 -27.58 -8.18
C CYS A 74 1.69 -28.37 -7.45
N GLU A 75 2.04 -29.44 -6.73
CA GLU A 75 1.05 -30.24 -5.99
C GLU A 75 0.29 -29.46 -4.90
N ALA A 76 0.85 -28.31 -4.46
CA ALA A 76 0.25 -27.44 -3.45
C ALA A 76 -0.62 -26.31 -4.03
N GLY A 77 -0.78 -26.24 -5.35
CA GLY A 77 -1.48 -25.16 -6.05
C GLY A 77 -0.56 -24.37 -6.96
N GLU A 78 -0.89 -23.12 -7.16
CA GLU A 78 -0.09 -22.19 -7.97
C GLU A 78 0.98 -21.52 -7.10
N TYR A 79 2.20 -21.37 -7.64
CA TYR A 79 3.28 -20.74 -6.89
C TYR A 79 3.85 -19.49 -7.58
N LEU A 80 4.36 -18.59 -6.75
CA LEU A 80 5.18 -17.46 -7.14
C LEU A 80 6.43 -17.45 -6.26
N LEU A 81 7.60 -17.57 -6.91
CA LEU A 81 8.90 -17.50 -6.25
C LEU A 81 9.54 -16.13 -6.52
N LEU A 82 9.91 -15.45 -5.47
CA LEU A 82 10.53 -14.12 -5.49
C LEU A 82 11.86 -14.14 -4.74
N THR A 83 12.72 -13.16 -5.02
CA THR A 83 13.86 -12.89 -4.14
C THR A 83 13.37 -12.32 -2.81
N TRP A 84 14.04 -12.67 -1.72
CA TRP A 84 13.85 -12.03 -0.43
C TRP A 84 14.45 -10.62 -0.43
N VAL A 85 13.84 -9.70 0.29
CA VAL A 85 14.40 -8.36 0.54
C VAL A 85 14.84 -8.29 1.99
N ASP A 86 16.15 -8.26 2.22
CA ASP A 86 16.70 -8.14 3.58
C ASP A 86 16.38 -6.76 4.17
N GLY A 87 16.15 -6.70 5.48
CA GLY A 87 15.87 -5.49 6.22
C GLY A 87 14.91 -5.76 7.36
N GLU A 88 14.70 -4.75 8.18
CA GLU A 88 13.74 -4.76 9.28
C GLU A 88 12.44 -4.07 8.83
N ASP A 89 11.31 -4.47 9.39
CA ASP A 89 10.01 -3.85 9.09
C ASP A 89 10.06 -2.34 9.38
N ALA A 90 9.76 -1.52 8.37
CA ALA A 90 9.82 -0.06 8.52
C ALA A 90 8.86 0.45 9.62
N GLU A 91 7.69 -0.18 9.77
CA GLU A 91 6.73 0.13 10.82
C GLU A 91 7.33 0.02 12.24
N SER A 92 8.21 -0.98 12.45
CA SER A 92 8.87 -1.20 13.75
C SER A 92 10.10 -0.31 13.94
N VAL A 93 10.82 -0.01 12.88
CA VAL A 93 12.09 0.74 12.95
C VAL A 93 11.88 2.25 13.00
N LEU A 94 10.97 2.78 12.19
CA LEU A 94 10.76 4.23 12.07
C LEU A 94 10.61 4.94 13.41
N PRO A 95 9.79 4.48 14.37
CA PRO A 95 9.61 5.18 15.64
C PRO A 95 10.89 5.28 16.50
N THR A 96 11.89 4.41 16.22
CA THR A 96 13.15 4.38 16.98
C THR A 96 14.21 5.34 16.43
N LEU A 97 14.00 5.88 15.23
CA LEU A 97 14.96 6.74 14.52
C LEU A 97 14.77 8.23 14.85
N PRO A 98 15.82 9.06 14.73
CA PRO A 98 15.66 10.51 14.78
C PRO A 98 14.65 11.02 13.74
N ARG A 99 13.86 12.05 14.08
CA ARG A 99 12.83 12.64 13.21
C ARG A 99 13.34 12.99 11.80
N GLU A 100 14.55 13.55 11.71
CA GLU A 100 15.15 13.89 10.44
C GLU A 100 15.46 12.65 9.60
N THR A 101 15.94 11.57 10.21
CA THR A 101 16.16 10.29 9.52
C THR A 101 14.84 9.68 9.03
N GLN A 102 13.78 9.74 9.83
CA GLN A 102 12.44 9.32 9.42
C GLN A 102 11.98 10.10 8.18
N TYR A 103 12.18 11.42 8.18
CA TYR A 103 11.83 12.28 7.04
C TYR A 103 12.62 11.94 5.78
N GLN A 104 13.94 11.72 5.89
CA GLN A 104 14.78 11.37 4.73
C GLN A 104 14.42 9.99 4.17
N LEU A 105 14.11 9.01 5.00
CA LEU A 105 13.56 7.73 4.57
C LEU A 105 12.20 7.92 3.88
N GLY A 106 11.34 8.79 4.41
CA GLY A 106 10.10 9.19 3.75
C GLY A 106 10.35 9.75 2.36
N ARG A 107 11.31 10.68 2.21
CA ARG A 107 11.68 11.22 0.88
C ARG A 107 12.09 10.12 -0.08
N GLN A 108 12.88 9.18 0.37
CA GLN A 108 13.27 8.02 -0.45
C GLN A 108 12.05 7.17 -0.84
N ALA A 109 11.12 6.91 0.09
CA ALA A 109 9.89 6.19 -0.20
C ALA A 109 9.04 6.92 -1.25
N GLY A 110 8.91 8.24 -1.18
CA GLY A 110 8.22 9.05 -2.19
C GLY A 110 8.88 8.96 -3.57
N GLN A 111 10.20 9.05 -3.64
CA GLN A 111 10.97 8.92 -4.88
C GLN A 111 10.83 7.51 -5.51
N ILE A 112 10.79 6.47 -4.68
CA ILE A 112 10.55 5.09 -5.12
C ILE A 112 9.14 4.97 -5.71
N LEU A 113 8.13 5.49 -5.02
CA LEU A 113 6.74 5.47 -5.49
C LEU A 113 6.60 6.21 -6.84
N ARG A 114 7.25 7.36 -6.99
CA ARG A 114 7.26 8.10 -8.26
C ARG A 114 7.86 7.29 -9.41
N LYS A 115 8.89 6.48 -9.16
CA LYS A 115 9.46 5.58 -10.18
C LYS A 115 8.47 4.49 -10.57
N LEU A 116 7.74 3.91 -9.64
CA LEU A 116 6.68 2.93 -9.92
C LEU A 116 5.57 3.57 -10.77
N HIS A 117 5.15 4.78 -10.42
CA HIS A 117 4.14 5.55 -11.18
C HIS A 117 4.63 6.03 -12.55
N GLY A 118 5.91 5.88 -12.86
CA GLY A 118 6.45 6.04 -14.23
C GLY A 118 6.06 4.90 -15.19
N ILE A 119 5.53 3.80 -14.68
CA ILE A 119 5.01 2.70 -15.50
C ILE A 119 3.58 3.06 -15.93
N PRO A 120 3.28 3.18 -17.25
CA PRO A 120 1.96 3.56 -17.70
C PRO A 120 0.93 2.47 -17.43
N ALA A 121 -0.33 2.87 -17.28
CA ALA A 121 -1.46 1.94 -17.35
C ALA A 121 -1.62 1.38 -18.77
N PRO A 122 -2.29 0.23 -18.95
CA PRO A 122 -2.68 -0.26 -20.27
C PRO A 122 -3.51 0.77 -21.06
N ASP A 123 -3.30 0.83 -22.39
CA ASP A 123 -3.98 1.79 -23.26
C ASP A 123 -5.51 1.65 -23.27
N ASP A 124 -6.02 0.46 -22.97
CA ASP A 124 -7.45 0.12 -22.91
C ASP A 124 -8.04 0.30 -21.50
N ALA A 125 -7.30 0.87 -20.56
CA ALA A 125 -7.78 1.14 -19.21
C ALA A 125 -9.00 2.07 -19.25
N GLN A 126 -10.09 1.69 -18.58
CA GLN A 126 -11.26 2.58 -18.44
C GLN A 126 -10.85 3.90 -17.78
N PRO A 127 -11.49 5.05 -18.18
CA PRO A 127 -11.23 6.34 -17.54
C PRO A 127 -11.32 6.26 -16.00
N TRP A 128 -10.39 6.91 -15.34
CA TRP A 128 -10.29 6.83 -13.87
C TRP A 128 -11.56 7.30 -13.16
N GLU A 129 -12.13 8.41 -13.61
CA GLU A 129 -13.37 8.93 -13.06
C GLU A 129 -14.52 7.92 -13.12
N THR A 130 -14.62 7.15 -14.16
CA THR A 130 -15.66 6.10 -14.30
C THR A 130 -15.42 4.97 -13.31
N ARG A 131 -14.17 4.45 -13.25
CA ARG A 131 -13.79 3.36 -12.35
C ARG A 131 -13.91 3.76 -10.89
N PHE A 132 -13.39 4.94 -10.55
CA PHE A 132 -13.33 5.35 -9.14
C PHE A 132 -14.69 5.81 -8.62
N ASN A 133 -15.53 6.47 -9.41
CA ASN A 133 -16.90 6.77 -9.03
C ASN A 133 -17.70 5.49 -8.75
N ALA A 134 -17.60 4.48 -9.62
CA ALA A 134 -18.22 3.18 -9.34
C ALA A 134 -17.65 2.50 -8.07
N LYS A 135 -16.36 2.69 -7.76
CA LYS A 135 -15.72 2.22 -6.51
C LYS A 135 -16.31 2.97 -5.31
N ILE A 136 -16.47 4.31 -5.39
CA ILE A 136 -17.10 5.13 -4.35
C ILE A 136 -18.53 4.65 -4.10
N ASP A 137 -19.35 4.49 -5.14
CA ASP A 137 -20.75 4.06 -5.01
C ASP A 137 -20.88 2.72 -4.30
N ARG A 138 -20.03 1.74 -4.66
CA ARG A 138 -19.99 0.45 -3.96
C ARG A 138 -19.58 0.60 -2.49
N LYS A 139 -18.59 1.43 -2.19
CA LYS A 139 -18.14 1.68 -0.81
C LYS A 139 -19.23 2.34 0.03
N LEU A 140 -19.92 3.34 -0.53
CA LEU A 140 -21.05 4.02 0.13
C LEU A 140 -22.21 3.05 0.37
N ALA A 141 -22.56 2.22 -0.60
CA ALA A 141 -23.60 1.19 -0.44
C ALA A 141 -23.21 0.18 0.65
N THR A 142 -21.97 -0.29 0.66
CA THR A 142 -21.45 -1.20 1.68
C THR A 142 -21.47 -0.54 3.07
N TYR A 143 -21.02 0.71 3.18
CA TYR A 143 -21.07 1.47 4.43
C TYR A 143 -22.52 1.71 4.88
N ALA A 144 -23.44 2.06 3.97
CA ALA A 144 -24.85 2.26 4.29
C ALA A 144 -25.52 0.99 4.84
N ALA A 145 -25.14 -0.19 4.30
CA ALA A 145 -25.62 -1.49 4.77
C ALA A 145 -24.91 -2.01 6.03
N CYS A 146 -23.79 -1.41 6.42
CA CYS A 146 -23.00 -1.83 7.58
C CYS A 146 -23.80 -1.62 8.88
N PRO A 147 -23.84 -2.61 9.80
CA PRO A 147 -24.52 -2.48 11.09
C PRO A 147 -23.85 -1.47 12.02
N LEU A 148 -22.57 -1.19 11.79
CA LEU A 148 -21.80 -0.21 12.54
C LEU A 148 -21.66 1.08 11.73
N LYS A 149 -21.61 2.21 12.43
CA LYS A 149 -21.37 3.54 11.87
C LYS A 149 -20.28 4.26 12.67
N TYR A 150 -19.63 5.22 12.02
CA TYR A 150 -18.83 6.21 12.74
C TYR A 150 -19.75 7.26 13.37
N ASP A 151 -19.38 7.76 14.53
CA ASP A 151 -20.20 8.73 15.29
C ASP A 151 -20.37 10.06 14.54
N ASN A 152 -19.36 10.49 13.78
CA ASN A 152 -19.34 11.76 13.03
C ASN A 152 -18.95 11.52 11.56
N ASP A 153 -19.77 10.79 10.80
CA ASP A 153 -19.49 10.47 9.40
C ASP A 153 -19.97 11.53 8.39
N LYS A 154 -20.84 12.46 8.82
CA LYS A 154 -21.46 13.45 7.92
C LYS A 154 -20.46 14.32 7.17
N PRO A 155 -19.41 14.91 7.79
CA PRO A 155 -18.43 15.70 7.06
C PRO A 155 -17.70 14.91 5.99
N VAL A 156 -17.31 13.67 6.28
CA VAL A 156 -16.62 12.77 5.33
C VAL A 156 -17.53 12.46 4.13
N LEU A 157 -18.79 12.11 4.38
CA LEU A 157 -19.78 11.84 3.34
C LEU A 157 -20.03 13.07 2.48
N ALA A 158 -20.22 14.24 3.10
CA ALA A 158 -20.43 15.50 2.39
C ALA A 158 -19.22 15.88 1.54
N TYR A 159 -18.00 15.74 2.08
CA TYR A 159 -16.79 16.03 1.35
C TYR A 159 -16.63 15.11 0.13
N LEU A 160 -16.85 13.82 0.31
CA LEU A 160 -16.74 12.82 -0.76
C LEU A 160 -17.69 13.14 -1.92
N GLU A 161 -18.96 13.44 -1.62
CA GLU A 161 -19.95 13.77 -2.65
C GLU A 161 -19.66 15.09 -3.37
N ALA A 162 -19.26 16.12 -2.64
CA ALA A 162 -18.98 17.44 -3.22
C ALA A 162 -17.75 17.46 -4.14
N ASN A 163 -16.80 16.54 -3.95
CA ASN A 163 -15.48 16.59 -4.58
C ASN A 163 -15.25 15.51 -5.66
N ARG A 164 -16.25 14.73 -6.04
CA ARG A 164 -16.13 13.71 -7.11
C ARG A 164 -15.63 14.29 -8.44
N HIS A 165 -15.89 15.55 -8.72
CA HIS A 165 -15.43 16.27 -9.89
C HIS A 165 -13.90 16.32 -10.02
N LEU A 166 -13.14 16.18 -8.92
CA LEU A 166 -11.68 16.14 -8.91
C LEU A 166 -11.10 14.89 -9.61
N LEU A 167 -11.92 13.87 -9.85
CA LEU A 167 -11.52 12.64 -10.53
C LEU A 167 -11.45 12.78 -12.04
N VAL A 168 -12.00 13.87 -12.61
CA VAL A 168 -12.11 14.05 -14.06
C VAL A 168 -10.73 14.25 -14.67
N GLY A 169 -10.44 13.51 -15.75
CA GLY A 169 -9.21 13.63 -16.52
C GLY A 169 -7.94 13.22 -15.77
N ARG A 170 -8.04 12.49 -14.66
CA ARG A 170 -6.87 12.01 -13.93
C ARG A 170 -6.10 10.98 -14.75
N PRO A 171 -4.75 11.08 -14.79
CA PRO A 171 -3.89 10.10 -15.45
C PRO A 171 -3.96 8.76 -14.71
N GLN A 172 -3.52 7.69 -15.37
CA GLN A 172 -3.41 6.38 -14.75
C GLN A 172 -2.00 5.81 -14.94
N SER A 173 -1.49 5.17 -13.90
CA SER A 173 -0.20 4.50 -13.88
C SER A 173 -0.29 3.19 -13.09
N PHE A 174 0.78 2.42 -13.10
CA PHE A 174 0.92 1.25 -12.24
C PHE A 174 0.84 1.64 -10.76
N HIS A 175 0.11 0.86 -9.98
CA HIS A 175 0.04 0.95 -8.53
C HIS A 175 0.66 -0.28 -7.85
N HIS A 176 1.37 -0.05 -6.77
CA HIS A 176 1.67 -1.09 -5.79
C HIS A 176 0.39 -1.62 -5.14
N GLY A 177 -0.59 -0.75 -4.93
CA GLY A 177 -1.93 -1.02 -4.42
C GLY A 177 -2.05 -1.08 -2.91
N ASP A 178 -0.92 -1.11 -2.18
CA ASP A 178 -0.87 -1.10 -0.71
C ASP A 178 0.44 -0.47 -0.20
N TYR A 179 0.82 0.67 -0.76
CA TYR A 179 2.10 1.33 -0.47
C TYR A 179 2.03 2.12 0.83
N HIS A 180 2.57 1.56 1.90
CA HIS A 180 2.71 2.16 3.23
C HIS A 180 3.86 1.49 4.02
N CYS A 181 4.25 2.05 5.16
CA CYS A 181 5.39 1.58 5.97
C CYS A 181 5.33 0.08 6.33
N GLY A 182 4.14 -0.50 6.50
CA GLY A 182 3.97 -1.94 6.76
C GLY A 182 4.38 -2.86 5.58
N ASN A 183 4.54 -2.31 4.37
CA ASN A 183 5.02 -3.00 3.17
C ASN A 183 6.38 -2.49 2.70
N LEU A 184 7.13 -1.84 3.60
CA LEU A 184 8.49 -1.39 3.38
C LEU A 184 9.44 -2.04 4.38
N VAL A 185 10.68 -2.29 3.97
CA VAL A 185 11.76 -2.75 4.83
C VAL A 185 12.94 -1.77 4.77
N ILE A 186 13.62 -1.59 5.90
CA ILE A 186 14.76 -0.69 6.05
C ILE A 186 16.02 -1.52 6.28
N ALA A 187 17.06 -1.28 5.49
CA ALA A 187 18.39 -1.84 5.70
C ALA A 187 19.42 -0.70 5.62
N GLY A 188 19.95 -0.30 6.76
CA GLY A 188 20.73 0.93 6.89
C GLY A 188 19.89 2.15 6.50
N GLU A 189 20.33 2.89 5.51
CA GLU A 189 19.62 4.07 4.97
C GLU A 189 18.79 3.75 3.72
N CYS A 190 18.59 2.47 3.39
CA CYS A 190 17.92 2.07 2.16
C CYS A 190 16.55 1.44 2.43
N ILE A 191 15.54 1.89 1.66
CA ILE A 191 14.21 1.30 1.64
C ILE A 191 14.13 0.20 0.58
N GLY A 192 13.52 -0.93 0.95
CA GLY A 192 13.05 -1.97 0.04
C GLY A 192 11.53 -2.07 0.07
N VAL A 193 10.93 -2.38 -1.08
CA VAL A 193 9.48 -2.53 -1.25
C VAL A 193 9.12 -4.00 -1.35
N ILE A 194 8.11 -4.41 -0.60
CA ILE A 194 7.61 -5.79 -0.58
C ILE A 194 6.10 -5.81 -0.80
N ASP A 195 5.55 -6.99 -1.10
CA ASP A 195 4.11 -7.28 -1.14
C ASP A 195 3.28 -6.53 -2.21
N PHE A 196 3.55 -6.82 -3.48
CA PHE A 196 2.80 -6.32 -4.64
C PHE A 196 1.45 -7.06 -4.88
N ASN A 197 0.81 -7.61 -3.84
CA ASN A 197 -0.40 -8.42 -3.99
C ASN A 197 -1.62 -7.64 -4.47
N ARG A 198 -1.71 -6.38 -4.10
CA ARG A 198 -2.84 -5.48 -4.42
C ARG A 198 -2.56 -4.58 -5.62
N ARG A 199 -1.49 -4.88 -6.38
CA ARG A 199 -1.14 -4.12 -7.57
C ARG A 199 -2.34 -3.92 -8.50
N ASP A 200 -2.46 -2.73 -9.05
CA ASP A 200 -3.51 -2.33 -10.00
C ASP A 200 -2.95 -1.21 -10.89
N HIS A 201 -3.81 -0.56 -11.63
CA HIS A 201 -3.54 0.69 -12.34
C HIS A 201 -4.57 1.73 -11.93
N GLY A 202 -4.16 2.98 -11.82
CA GLY A 202 -5.06 4.06 -11.43
C GLY A 202 -4.38 5.41 -11.33
N ASP A 203 -5.11 6.41 -10.80
CA ASP A 203 -4.50 7.70 -10.53
C ASP A 203 -3.34 7.56 -9.56
N PRO A 204 -2.10 7.94 -9.95
CA PRO A 204 -0.93 7.83 -9.10
C PRO A 204 -1.10 8.46 -7.71
N TRP A 205 -1.96 9.46 -7.58
CA TRP A 205 -2.19 10.12 -6.30
C TRP A 205 -3.16 9.35 -5.39
N GLU A 206 -3.96 8.43 -5.94
CA GLU A 206 -4.84 7.56 -5.14
C GLU A 206 -4.03 6.67 -4.20
N GLU A 207 -2.84 6.25 -4.57
CA GLU A 207 -1.99 5.40 -3.74
C GLU A 207 -1.53 6.07 -2.43
N PHE A 208 -1.62 7.40 -2.36
CA PHE A 208 -1.41 8.13 -1.10
C PHE A 208 -2.55 7.96 -0.08
N ASN A 209 -3.68 7.36 -0.43
CA ASN A 209 -4.73 7.07 0.57
C ASN A 209 -4.22 6.21 1.74
N ARG A 210 -3.15 5.42 1.51
CA ARG A 210 -2.50 4.58 2.53
C ARG A 210 -1.59 5.35 3.49
N ILE A 211 -1.39 6.65 3.23
CA ILE A 211 -0.53 7.50 4.08
C ILE A 211 -1.02 7.60 5.53
N VAL A 212 -2.29 7.30 5.77
CA VAL A 212 -2.87 7.24 7.11
C VAL A 212 -2.12 6.26 8.03
N TRP A 213 -1.61 5.16 7.48
CA TRP A 213 -0.78 4.19 8.21
C TRP A 213 0.62 4.75 8.47
N ASP A 214 1.20 5.47 7.52
CA ASP A 214 2.50 6.11 7.69
C ASP A 214 2.44 7.18 8.78
N VAL A 215 1.39 8.01 8.77
CA VAL A 215 1.20 9.08 9.78
C VAL A 215 1.04 8.49 11.18
N ALA A 216 0.32 7.39 11.33
CA ALA A 216 0.14 6.71 12.61
C ALA A 216 1.46 6.23 13.22
N VAL A 217 2.44 5.86 12.37
CA VAL A 217 3.77 5.41 12.77
C VAL A 217 4.75 6.58 12.89
N SER A 218 4.77 7.48 11.89
CA SER A 218 5.70 8.61 11.80
C SER A 218 5.14 9.71 10.89
N PRO A 219 4.63 10.81 11.44
CA PRO A 219 4.23 11.97 10.65
C PRO A 219 5.40 12.58 9.85
N ASP A 220 6.63 12.49 10.34
CA ASP A 220 7.82 12.97 9.63
C ASP A 220 8.10 12.11 8.38
N PHE A 221 7.98 10.79 8.48
CA PHE A 221 8.10 9.89 7.34
C PHE A 221 7.01 10.17 6.29
N ALA A 222 5.76 10.32 6.73
CA ALA A 222 4.64 10.63 5.84
C ALA A 222 4.85 11.96 5.09
N ALA A 223 5.31 13.01 5.78
CA ALA A 223 5.65 14.30 5.17
C ALA A 223 6.80 14.16 4.16
N GLY A 224 7.85 13.44 4.53
CA GLY A 224 8.96 13.13 3.63
C GLY A 224 8.51 12.38 2.37
N ARG A 225 7.58 11.43 2.49
CA ARG A 225 7.02 10.69 1.35
C ARG A 225 6.32 11.62 0.35
N VAL A 226 5.55 12.59 0.82
CA VAL A 226 4.93 13.59 -0.05
C VAL A 226 5.99 14.45 -0.71
N ASP A 227 6.90 15.02 0.06
CA ASP A 227 7.94 15.92 -0.46
C ASP A 227 8.87 15.21 -1.45
N GLY A 228 9.28 13.97 -1.14
CA GLY A 228 10.13 13.18 -2.01
C GLY A 228 9.46 12.77 -3.32
N TYR A 229 8.16 12.54 -3.30
CA TYR A 229 7.40 12.23 -4.51
C TYR A 229 7.32 13.42 -5.47
N PHE A 230 7.13 14.62 -4.93
CA PHE A 230 6.96 15.86 -5.70
C PHE A 230 8.23 16.71 -5.84
N ASP A 231 9.39 16.25 -5.38
CA ASP A 231 10.63 17.04 -5.32
C ASP A 231 10.41 18.41 -4.65
N ASP A 232 9.73 18.41 -3.51
CA ASP A 232 9.36 19.59 -2.71
C ASP A 232 8.35 20.57 -3.40
N ALA A 233 7.90 20.27 -4.61
CA ALA A 233 6.95 21.09 -5.38
C ALA A 233 5.55 20.46 -5.38
N VAL A 234 4.94 20.30 -4.21
CA VAL A 234 3.61 19.66 -4.06
C VAL A 234 2.54 20.55 -4.71
N PRO A 235 1.82 20.04 -5.74
CA PRO A 235 0.75 20.82 -6.38
C PRO A 235 -0.41 21.11 -5.41
N GLU A 236 -0.96 22.31 -5.43
CA GLU A 236 -2.11 22.66 -4.58
C GLU A 236 -3.31 21.73 -4.81
N THR A 237 -3.50 21.27 -6.04
CA THR A 237 -4.58 20.33 -6.42
C THR A 237 -4.41 18.92 -5.84
N PHE A 238 -3.22 18.58 -5.34
CA PHE A 238 -2.97 17.30 -4.69
C PHE A 238 -3.79 17.13 -3.40
N TRP A 239 -3.85 18.18 -2.59
CA TRP A 239 -4.42 18.09 -1.24
C TRP A 239 -5.91 17.79 -1.21
N PRO A 240 -6.78 18.51 -1.96
CA PRO A 240 -8.20 18.18 -1.98
C PRO A 240 -8.47 16.79 -2.57
N LEU A 241 -7.66 16.36 -3.53
CA LEU A 241 -7.78 15.03 -4.11
C LEU A 241 -7.32 13.93 -3.15
N LEU A 242 -6.22 14.14 -2.42
CA LEU A 242 -5.79 13.24 -1.34
C LEU A 242 -6.88 13.09 -0.28
N ALA A 243 -7.48 14.20 0.15
CA ALA A 243 -8.57 14.18 1.12
C ALA A 243 -9.77 13.37 0.61
N LEU A 244 -10.12 13.47 -0.68
CA LEU A 244 -11.16 12.65 -1.33
C LEU A 244 -10.82 11.15 -1.26
N TYR A 245 -9.59 10.78 -1.60
CA TYR A 245 -9.15 9.38 -1.58
C TYR A 245 -9.13 8.80 -0.16
N ILE A 246 -8.66 9.58 0.82
CA ILE A 246 -8.68 9.19 2.23
C ILE A 246 -10.12 9.05 2.72
N ALA A 247 -11.00 10.01 2.44
CA ALA A 247 -12.41 9.96 2.80
C ALA A 247 -13.09 8.68 2.28
N SER A 248 -12.89 8.37 0.99
CA SER A 248 -13.41 7.14 0.36
C SER A 248 -12.86 5.87 1.00
N ASN A 249 -11.59 5.86 1.38
CA ASN A 249 -10.98 4.68 2.01
C ASN A 249 -11.45 4.50 3.44
N THR A 250 -11.49 5.55 4.24
CA THR A 250 -11.89 5.54 5.65
C THR A 250 -13.31 5.00 5.82
N LEU A 251 -14.28 5.45 5.00
CA LEU A 251 -15.65 4.93 5.07
C LEU A 251 -15.73 3.43 4.82
N SER A 252 -14.92 2.89 3.91
CA SER A 252 -14.93 1.46 3.60
C SER A 252 -14.16 0.61 4.61
N SER A 253 -13.35 1.20 5.45
CA SER A 253 -12.52 0.48 6.42
C SER A 253 -13.34 -0.14 7.55
N LEU A 254 -14.40 0.52 8.00
CA LEU A 254 -15.25 -0.02 9.07
C LEU A 254 -15.98 -1.32 8.68
N PRO A 255 -16.70 -1.40 7.53
CA PRO A 255 -17.27 -2.67 7.06
C PRO A 255 -16.23 -3.76 6.85
N TRP A 256 -15.05 -3.39 6.38
CA TRP A 256 -13.94 -4.33 6.16
C TRP A 256 -13.42 -4.92 7.48
N ALA A 257 -13.41 -4.15 8.57
CA ALA A 257 -12.87 -4.58 9.86
C ALA A 257 -13.77 -5.62 10.58
N ILE A 258 -15.08 -5.63 10.33
CA ILE A 258 -16.05 -6.47 11.06
C ILE A 258 -15.65 -7.96 11.12
N PRO A 259 -15.25 -8.62 10.02
CA PRO A 259 -14.86 -10.02 10.04
C PRO A 259 -13.60 -10.33 10.88
N PHE A 260 -12.81 -9.30 11.20
CA PHE A 260 -11.55 -9.44 11.93
C PHE A 260 -11.67 -9.17 13.44
N GLY A 261 -12.83 -8.69 13.90
CA GLY A 261 -13.14 -8.53 15.33
C GLY A 261 -12.96 -7.13 15.87
N ASP A 262 -13.18 -7.00 17.19
CA ASP A 262 -13.30 -5.69 17.86
C ASP A 262 -12.00 -4.87 17.81
N ASP A 263 -10.84 -5.51 17.93
CA ASP A 263 -9.55 -4.81 17.90
C ASP A 263 -9.33 -4.05 16.58
N GLU A 264 -9.73 -4.68 15.46
CA GLU A 264 -9.61 -4.07 14.13
C GLU A 264 -10.68 -2.98 13.93
N ILE A 265 -11.90 -3.19 14.42
CA ILE A 265 -12.96 -2.19 14.43
C ILE A 265 -12.50 -0.94 15.20
N ASP A 266 -11.90 -1.11 16.38
CA ASP A 266 -11.40 0.00 17.20
C ASP A 266 -10.20 0.69 16.52
N THR A 267 -9.38 -0.04 15.79
CA THR A 267 -8.32 0.54 14.96
C THR A 267 -8.89 1.45 13.88
N MET A 268 -9.94 1.01 13.16
CA MET A 268 -10.59 1.84 12.14
C MET A 268 -11.29 3.06 12.74
N ARG A 269 -11.88 2.93 13.94
CA ARG A 269 -12.47 4.07 14.65
C ARG A 269 -11.45 5.12 15.05
N ARG A 270 -10.29 4.69 15.59
CA ARG A 270 -9.17 5.61 15.90
C ARG A 270 -8.68 6.30 14.65
N GLN A 271 -8.46 5.55 13.56
CA GLN A 271 -8.02 6.12 12.28
C GLN A 271 -9.02 7.14 11.72
N MET A 272 -10.34 6.88 11.85
CA MET A 272 -11.36 7.86 11.47
C MET A 272 -11.26 9.14 12.31
N ALA A 273 -11.09 9.01 13.63
CA ALA A 273 -10.94 10.17 14.52
C ALA A 273 -9.70 11.00 14.16
N ASP A 274 -8.57 10.34 13.88
CA ASP A 274 -7.34 10.97 13.44
C ASP A 274 -7.54 11.73 12.12
N VAL A 275 -8.18 11.12 11.13
CA VAL A 275 -8.49 11.75 9.84
C VAL A 275 -9.36 13.00 10.04
N MET A 276 -10.40 12.91 10.88
CA MET A 276 -11.26 14.06 11.18
C MET A 276 -10.49 15.20 11.83
N ASP A 277 -9.57 14.89 12.73
CA ASP A 277 -8.70 15.85 13.38
C ASP A 277 -7.68 16.47 12.40
N TRP A 278 -7.02 15.67 11.55
CA TRP A 278 -6.03 16.18 10.58
C TRP A 278 -6.60 17.17 9.58
N TYR A 279 -7.85 16.96 9.16
CA TYR A 279 -8.55 17.76 8.18
C TYR A 279 -9.53 18.78 8.78
N ASP A 280 -9.54 18.95 10.12
CA ASP A 280 -10.51 19.81 10.81
C ASP A 280 -11.96 19.53 10.33
N GLU A 281 -12.39 18.26 10.40
CA GLU A 281 -13.68 17.78 9.88
C GLU A 281 -13.88 18.12 8.39
N PHE A 282 -12.83 18.02 7.59
CA PHE A 282 -12.78 18.38 6.16
C PHE A 282 -13.05 19.84 5.83
N ARG A 283 -12.88 20.76 6.80
CA ARG A 283 -12.81 22.22 6.56
C ARG A 283 -11.47 22.65 5.96
N GLU A 284 -10.41 21.89 6.24
CA GLU A 284 -9.07 22.07 5.73
C GLU A 284 -8.71 20.94 4.77
N VAL A 285 -7.99 21.22 3.69
CA VAL A 285 -7.57 20.18 2.73
C VAL A 285 -6.11 19.77 2.90
N VAL A 286 -5.27 20.66 3.45
CA VAL A 286 -3.87 20.31 3.80
C VAL A 286 -3.87 19.75 5.22
N PRO A 287 -3.50 18.48 5.43
CA PRO A 287 -3.63 17.86 6.74
C PRO A 287 -2.67 18.47 7.74
N ARG A 288 -3.07 18.50 9.02
CA ARG A 288 -2.34 19.13 10.11
C ARG A 288 -0.90 18.60 10.25
N TRP A 289 -0.71 17.28 10.19
CA TRP A 289 0.60 16.65 10.31
C TRP A 289 1.62 17.16 9.28
N TYR A 290 1.18 17.49 8.07
CA TYR A 290 2.05 18.05 7.04
C TYR A 290 2.35 19.53 7.30
N ARG A 291 1.33 20.32 7.67
CA ARG A 291 1.49 21.75 8.00
C ARG A 291 2.43 21.98 9.18
N GLU A 292 2.36 21.13 10.19
CA GLU A 292 3.21 21.20 11.40
C GLU A 292 4.67 20.88 11.11
N ARG A 293 4.95 19.95 10.21
CA ARG A 293 6.32 19.64 9.78
C ARG A 293 6.97 20.80 9.02
N LYS A 294 6.19 21.62 8.31
CA LYS A 294 6.67 22.77 7.52
C LYS A 294 6.90 24.05 8.34
N LYS A 295 6.49 24.09 9.60
CA LYS A 295 6.79 25.18 10.54
C LYS A 295 8.18 25.01 11.16
#